data_1761911c7f56e8e96fcb2960bfa7f40d
#
_entry.id   1761911c7f56e8e96fcb2960bfa7f40d
#
_cell.length_a   1.000
_cell.length_b   1.000
_cell.length_c   1.000
_cell.angle_alpha   90.00
_cell.angle_beta   90.00
_cell.angle_gamma   90.00
#
_symmetry.space_group_name_H-M   'P 1'
#
loop_
_entity.id
_entity.type
_entity.pdbx_description
1 polymer ?
#
loop_
_entity_poly.entity_id
_entity_poly.type
_entity_poly.pdbx_seq_one_letter_code
_entity_poly.pdbx_strand_id
1 'polypeptide(L)'
;MNILMVLTSHDTLGNTGKKTGFWLEEFCAPYYTFLDAGANITVASPKGGEPPLDPKSDTPEGQTDLTRRFKNDPKAQAVLANTTKLSDVKAQDYDAIFYPGGHGPMWDLAEDPISNTLIETFYSAGKPVGAVCHAPAVLHHAMFNGEPIVKGKRVTGFTNSEEEAVQLTEIVPFLVEDELKRLGGHFEKVADWQPFAIVDGHLITGQNPASSTAAAQELIKLLTPPNVSEI
;
A
#
# COMPACT_ATOMS: atom_id res chain seq x y z
N MET A 1 14.85 -3.43 12.16
CA MET A 1 13.47 -2.98 11.93
C MET A 1 12.67 -4.07 11.25
N ASN A 2 11.45 -4.25 11.73
CA ASN A 2 10.53 -5.28 11.23
C ASN A 2 9.36 -4.60 10.54
N ILE A 3 9.15 -4.88 9.25
CA ILE A 3 8.11 -4.25 8.43
C ILE A 3 7.12 -5.32 7.97
N LEU A 4 5.84 -5.02 8.17
CA LEU A 4 4.74 -5.83 7.67
C LEU A 4 4.24 -5.23 6.35
N MET A 5 4.26 -6.01 5.29
CA MET A 5 3.63 -5.66 4.01
C MET A 5 2.35 -6.48 3.85
N VAL A 6 1.26 -5.82 3.53
CA VAL A 6 -0.07 -6.46 3.40
C VAL A 6 -0.57 -6.34 1.97
N LEU A 7 -0.79 -7.48 1.33
CA LEU A 7 -1.32 -7.60 -0.03
C LEU A 7 -2.78 -8.04 -0.02
N THR A 8 -3.47 -7.72 -1.09
CA THR A 8 -4.86 -8.18 -1.31
C THR A 8 -4.92 -9.68 -1.59
N SER A 9 -6.04 -10.28 -1.25
CA SER A 9 -6.43 -11.63 -1.68
C SER A 9 -7.57 -11.61 -2.70
N HIS A 10 -8.00 -10.43 -3.13
CA HIS A 10 -9.12 -10.25 -4.06
C HIS A 10 -8.65 -10.26 -5.52
N ASP A 11 -9.28 -11.07 -6.37
CA ASP A 11 -8.83 -11.32 -7.74
C ASP A 11 -9.81 -10.91 -8.85
N THR A 12 -10.97 -10.36 -8.50
CA THR A 12 -12.03 -10.06 -9.46
C THR A 12 -12.28 -8.55 -9.55
N LEU A 13 -12.25 -8.02 -10.76
CA LEU A 13 -12.47 -6.60 -11.02
C LEU A 13 -13.98 -6.32 -11.13
N GLY A 14 -14.65 -6.18 -9.98
CA GLY A 14 -16.09 -6.00 -9.92
C GLY A 14 -16.84 -7.09 -10.68
N ASN A 15 -17.83 -6.69 -11.46
CA ASN A 15 -18.65 -7.60 -12.28
C ASN A 15 -18.18 -7.65 -13.74
N THR A 16 -16.94 -7.26 -14.03
CA THR A 16 -16.44 -7.18 -15.41
C THR A 16 -16.02 -8.54 -15.99
N GLY A 17 -15.86 -9.57 -15.15
CA GLY A 17 -15.26 -10.84 -15.55
C GLY A 17 -13.75 -10.80 -15.74
N LYS A 18 -13.12 -9.65 -15.51
CA LYS A 18 -11.67 -9.47 -15.62
C LYS A 18 -10.99 -9.73 -14.30
N LYS A 19 -9.72 -10.14 -14.35
CA LYS A 19 -8.88 -10.36 -13.18
C LYS A 19 -8.23 -9.07 -12.70
N THR A 20 -7.99 -8.99 -11.40
CA THR A 20 -7.20 -7.98 -10.74
C THR A 20 -6.39 -8.63 -9.62
N GLY A 21 -5.80 -7.85 -8.75
CA GLY A 21 -5.00 -8.29 -7.63
C GLY A 21 -4.12 -7.15 -7.13
N PHE A 22 -2.93 -7.48 -6.65
CA PHE A 22 -1.92 -6.48 -6.33
C PHE A 22 -1.16 -6.06 -7.60
N TRP A 23 -0.55 -4.88 -7.57
CA TRP A 23 0.26 -4.34 -8.66
C TRP A 23 1.73 -4.70 -8.44
N LEU A 24 2.38 -5.33 -9.42
CA LEU A 24 3.71 -5.92 -9.24
C LEU A 24 4.77 -4.92 -8.77
N GLU A 25 4.89 -3.76 -9.43
CA GLU A 25 5.85 -2.71 -9.05
C GLU A 25 5.61 -2.20 -7.63
N GLU A 26 4.37 -2.11 -7.22
CA GLU A 26 3.99 -1.60 -5.89
C GLU A 26 4.36 -2.58 -4.77
N PHE A 27 4.56 -3.84 -5.09
CA PHE A 27 5.18 -4.82 -4.19
C PHE A 27 6.70 -4.78 -4.29
N CYS A 28 7.24 -4.90 -5.50
CA CYS A 28 8.69 -5.06 -5.73
C CYS A 28 9.48 -3.84 -5.27
N ALA A 29 9.03 -2.63 -5.59
CA ALA A 29 9.77 -1.41 -5.25
C ALA A 29 9.87 -1.20 -3.73
N PRO A 30 8.79 -1.26 -2.96
CA PRO A 30 8.88 -1.20 -1.51
C PRO A 30 9.64 -2.38 -0.91
N TYR A 31 9.38 -3.60 -1.38
CA TYR A 31 10.04 -4.79 -0.86
C TYR A 31 11.56 -4.66 -0.89
N TYR A 32 12.12 -4.28 -2.04
CA TYR A 32 13.58 -4.13 -2.17
C TYR A 32 14.10 -2.87 -1.49
N THR A 33 13.34 -1.80 -1.45
CA THR A 33 13.70 -0.60 -0.67
C THR A 33 13.86 -0.95 0.82
N PHE A 34 12.94 -1.71 1.37
CA PHE A 34 13.00 -2.17 2.77
C PHE A 34 14.12 -3.19 2.98
N LEU A 35 14.23 -4.17 2.10
CA LEU A 35 15.23 -5.23 2.18
C LEU A 35 16.65 -4.64 2.14
N ASP A 36 16.91 -3.74 1.19
CA ASP A 36 18.20 -3.11 0.99
C ASP A 36 18.55 -2.14 2.14
N ALA A 37 17.55 -1.66 2.88
CA ALA A 37 17.75 -0.88 4.12
C ALA A 37 17.99 -1.76 5.36
N GLY A 38 18.03 -3.07 5.20
CA GLY A 38 18.29 -4.01 6.29
C GLY A 38 17.05 -4.42 7.08
N ALA A 39 15.84 -4.16 6.60
CA ALA A 39 14.62 -4.56 7.27
C ALA A 39 14.37 -6.07 7.18
N ASN A 40 13.77 -6.62 8.23
CA ASN A 40 13.10 -7.91 8.18
C ASN A 40 11.67 -7.70 7.71
N ILE A 41 11.27 -8.39 6.64
CA ILE A 41 9.98 -8.18 6.01
C ILE A 41 9.11 -9.42 6.19
N THR A 42 7.89 -9.22 6.69
CA THR A 42 6.83 -10.22 6.65
C THR A 42 5.79 -9.76 5.65
N VAL A 43 5.38 -10.65 4.75
CA VAL A 43 4.32 -10.39 3.79
C VAL A 43 3.08 -11.16 4.19
N ALA A 44 1.96 -10.47 4.33
CA ALA A 44 0.69 -11.06 4.74
C ALA A 44 -0.41 -10.73 3.73
N SER A 45 -1.46 -11.53 3.74
CA SER A 45 -2.68 -11.27 2.96
C SER A 45 -3.88 -11.83 3.72
N PRO A 46 -5.12 -11.37 3.44
CA PRO A 46 -6.29 -11.84 4.17
C PRO A 46 -6.43 -13.36 4.22
N LYS A 47 -6.20 -14.04 3.10
CA LYS A 47 -6.33 -15.51 3.00
C LYS A 47 -5.03 -16.27 3.24
N GLY A 48 -3.88 -15.59 3.28
CA GLY A 48 -2.58 -16.23 3.25
C GLY A 48 -2.28 -16.87 1.90
N GLY A 49 -1.10 -17.51 1.78
CA GLY A 49 -0.69 -18.15 0.54
C GLY A 49 -0.33 -17.16 -0.56
N GLU A 50 -0.47 -17.57 -1.81
CA GLU A 50 -0.14 -16.75 -2.97
C GLU A 50 -1.23 -15.71 -3.26
N PRO A 51 -0.92 -14.40 -3.19
CA PRO A 51 -1.88 -13.36 -3.52
C PRO A 51 -2.06 -13.26 -5.04
N PRO A 52 -3.25 -12.85 -5.52
CA PRO A 52 -3.48 -12.66 -6.94
C PRO A 52 -2.72 -11.44 -7.46
N LEU A 53 -2.09 -11.61 -8.62
CA LEU A 53 -1.39 -10.55 -9.34
C LEU A 53 -2.31 -9.97 -10.41
N ASP A 54 -2.41 -8.64 -10.47
CA ASP A 54 -3.10 -7.99 -11.58
C ASP A 54 -2.29 -8.22 -12.87
N PRO A 55 -2.88 -8.90 -13.88
CA PRO A 55 -2.13 -9.24 -15.09
C PRO A 55 -1.64 -8.01 -15.86
N LYS A 56 -2.30 -6.86 -15.73
CA LYS A 56 -1.87 -5.61 -16.36
C LYS A 56 -0.57 -5.07 -15.79
N SER A 57 -0.20 -5.47 -14.58
CA SER A 57 1.04 -5.03 -13.92
C SER A 57 2.26 -5.85 -14.31
N ASP A 58 2.06 -6.94 -15.06
CA ASP A 58 3.15 -7.86 -15.45
C ASP A 58 3.19 -8.04 -16.97
N THR A 59 3.20 -6.94 -17.69
CA THR A 59 3.38 -6.94 -19.15
C THR A 59 4.86 -6.73 -19.48
N PRO A 60 5.34 -7.17 -20.66
CA PRO A 60 6.73 -6.91 -21.08
C PRO A 60 7.09 -5.43 -21.06
N GLU A 61 6.17 -4.56 -21.45
CA GLU A 61 6.37 -3.11 -21.52
C GLU A 61 6.36 -2.45 -20.13
N GLY A 62 5.71 -3.06 -19.16
CA GLY A 62 5.56 -2.53 -17.80
C GLY A 62 6.67 -2.92 -16.84
N GLN A 63 7.70 -3.64 -17.29
CA GLN A 63 8.78 -4.06 -16.41
C GLN A 63 9.65 -2.88 -15.99
N THR A 64 10.10 -2.92 -14.73
CA THR A 64 11.08 -2.00 -14.14
C THR A 64 12.32 -2.80 -13.73
N ASP A 65 13.37 -2.11 -13.31
CA ASP A 65 14.55 -2.78 -12.76
C ASP A 65 14.19 -3.65 -11.55
N LEU A 66 13.26 -3.20 -10.72
CA LEU A 66 12.88 -3.92 -9.50
C LEU A 66 11.95 -5.10 -9.80
N THR A 67 11.06 -5.02 -10.78
CA THR A 67 10.28 -6.18 -11.21
C THR A 67 11.17 -7.23 -11.88
N ARG A 68 12.18 -6.80 -12.65
CA ARG A 68 13.18 -7.72 -13.23
C ARG A 68 14.01 -8.40 -12.14
N ARG A 69 14.43 -7.64 -11.12
CA ARG A 69 15.15 -8.19 -9.97
C ARG A 69 14.30 -9.28 -9.29
N PHE A 70 13.03 -9.01 -9.07
CA PHE A 70 12.09 -9.98 -8.48
C PHE A 70 11.98 -11.26 -9.32
N LYS A 71 11.90 -11.15 -10.64
CA LYS A 71 11.80 -12.30 -11.54
C LYS A 71 13.06 -13.17 -11.55
N ASN A 72 14.19 -12.64 -11.09
CA ASN A 72 15.46 -13.36 -10.95
C ASN A 72 15.78 -13.69 -9.48
N ASP A 73 14.82 -13.57 -8.57
CA ASP A 73 15.01 -13.76 -7.14
C ASP A 73 14.07 -14.83 -6.59
N PRO A 74 14.51 -16.12 -6.59
CA PRO A 74 13.67 -17.21 -6.11
C PRO A 74 13.25 -17.06 -4.64
N LYS A 75 14.08 -16.43 -3.81
CA LYS A 75 13.78 -16.20 -2.39
C LYS A 75 12.61 -15.24 -2.22
N ALA A 76 12.63 -14.12 -2.94
CA ALA A 76 11.53 -13.15 -2.92
C ALA A 76 10.25 -13.76 -3.49
N GLN A 77 10.35 -14.53 -4.56
CA GLN A 77 9.21 -15.24 -5.16
C GLN A 77 8.58 -16.22 -4.16
N ALA A 78 9.40 -16.94 -3.38
CA ALA A 78 8.91 -17.86 -2.36
C ALA A 78 8.20 -17.13 -1.21
N VAL A 79 8.72 -15.98 -0.79
CA VAL A 79 8.07 -15.12 0.23
C VAL A 79 6.68 -14.69 -0.25
N LEU A 80 6.59 -14.23 -1.49
CA LEU A 80 5.31 -13.79 -2.08
C LEU A 80 4.32 -14.95 -2.23
N ALA A 81 4.79 -16.13 -2.61
CA ALA A 81 3.93 -17.31 -2.80
C ALA A 81 3.39 -17.86 -1.47
N ASN A 82 4.00 -17.52 -0.33
CA ASN A 82 3.69 -18.09 0.98
C ASN A 82 3.40 -16.98 2.01
N THR A 83 2.48 -16.07 1.70
CA THR A 83 2.13 -14.99 2.62
C THR A 83 1.49 -15.53 3.89
N THR A 84 1.73 -14.82 4.99
CA THR A 84 1.10 -15.11 6.28
C THR A 84 -0.38 -14.69 6.22
N LYS A 85 -1.26 -15.52 6.78
CA LYS A 85 -2.67 -15.15 6.92
C LYS A 85 -2.80 -13.96 7.86
N LEU A 86 -3.53 -12.93 7.44
CA LEU A 86 -3.60 -11.66 8.16
C LEU A 86 -4.09 -11.82 9.61
N SER A 87 -4.99 -12.77 9.86
CA SER A 87 -5.49 -13.07 11.21
C SER A 87 -4.43 -13.62 12.17
N ASP A 88 -3.30 -14.10 11.64
CA ASP A 88 -2.18 -14.64 12.45
C ASP A 88 -1.12 -13.59 12.76
N VAL A 89 -1.26 -12.36 12.25
CA VAL A 89 -0.32 -11.27 12.44
C VAL A 89 -0.57 -10.56 13.77
N LYS A 90 0.52 -10.24 14.48
CA LYS A 90 0.48 -9.47 15.73
C LYS A 90 1.18 -8.14 15.52
N ALA A 91 0.45 -7.04 15.75
CA ALA A 91 0.96 -5.69 15.52
C ALA A 91 2.23 -5.38 16.34
N GLN A 92 2.35 -5.93 17.55
CA GLN A 92 3.52 -5.68 18.41
C GLN A 92 4.84 -6.24 17.86
N ASP A 93 4.78 -7.16 16.90
CA ASP A 93 5.98 -7.77 16.30
C ASP A 93 6.63 -6.88 15.24
N TYR A 94 5.98 -5.77 14.84
CA TYR A 94 6.41 -4.93 13.72
C TYR A 94 6.57 -3.47 14.11
N ASP A 95 7.44 -2.78 13.38
CA ASP A 95 7.73 -1.35 13.54
C ASP A 95 6.93 -0.48 12.58
N ALA A 96 6.46 -1.03 11.48
CA ALA A 96 5.67 -0.32 10.48
C ALA A 96 4.80 -1.30 9.67
N ILE A 97 3.75 -0.76 9.05
CA ILE A 97 2.88 -1.48 8.11
C ILE A 97 2.81 -0.74 6.78
N PHE A 98 2.88 -1.48 5.67
CA PHE A 98 2.83 -0.93 4.32
C PHE A 98 1.88 -1.75 3.44
N TYR A 99 1.01 -1.05 2.71
CA TYR A 99 0.02 -1.62 1.81
C TYR A 99 0.36 -1.32 0.36
N PRO A 100 0.93 -2.27 -0.41
CA PRO A 100 0.95 -2.17 -1.87
C PRO A 100 -0.47 -2.15 -2.41
N GLY A 101 -0.67 -1.48 -3.56
CA GLY A 101 -1.98 -1.38 -4.17
C GLY A 101 -2.21 -2.40 -5.28
N GLY A 102 -2.78 -1.98 -6.34
CA GLY A 102 -3.58 -2.71 -7.29
C GLY A 102 -5.03 -2.44 -6.95
N HIS A 103 -5.98 -2.84 -7.77
CA HIS A 103 -7.40 -2.59 -7.51
C HIS A 103 -7.99 -3.49 -6.40
N GLY A 104 -7.41 -4.68 -6.19
CA GLY A 104 -7.92 -5.66 -5.24
C GLY A 104 -8.22 -5.14 -3.83
N PRO A 105 -7.35 -4.32 -3.22
CA PRO A 105 -7.56 -3.81 -1.87
C PRO A 105 -8.88 -3.07 -1.67
N MET A 106 -9.45 -2.51 -2.72
CA MET A 106 -10.72 -1.78 -2.65
C MET A 106 -11.91 -2.68 -2.31
N TRP A 107 -11.82 -4.00 -2.58
CA TRP A 107 -12.89 -4.94 -2.33
C TRP A 107 -12.72 -5.74 -1.04
N ASP A 108 -11.50 -6.12 -0.67
CA ASP A 108 -11.27 -6.93 0.53
C ASP A 108 -10.71 -6.09 1.69
N LEU A 109 -9.50 -5.56 1.56
CA LEU A 109 -8.80 -4.88 2.65
C LEU A 109 -9.53 -3.62 3.14
N ALA A 110 -10.20 -2.88 2.25
CA ALA A 110 -10.97 -1.69 2.61
C ALA A 110 -12.09 -1.99 3.61
N GLU A 111 -12.62 -3.21 3.58
CA GLU A 111 -13.74 -3.66 4.42
C GLU A 111 -13.32 -4.70 5.47
N ASP A 112 -12.04 -5.07 5.54
CA ASP A 112 -11.54 -6.11 6.45
C ASP A 112 -11.36 -5.57 7.87
N PRO A 113 -12.13 -6.07 8.87
CA PRO A 113 -12.00 -5.61 10.25
C PRO A 113 -10.62 -5.87 10.85
N ILE A 114 -9.94 -6.94 10.43
CA ILE A 114 -8.59 -7.28 10.93
C ILE A 114 -7.58 -6.27 10.42
N SER A 115 -7.61 -5.94 9.12
CA SER A 115 -6.77 -4.90 8.55
C SER A 115 -7.03 -3.56 9.23
N ASN A 116 -8.30 -3.21 9.42
CA ASN A 116 -8.68 -1.96 10.07
C ASN A 116 -8.12 -1.86 11.49
N THR A 117 -8.26 -2.93 12.28
CA THR A 117 -7.72 -2.99 13.65
C THR A 117 -6.19 -2.86 13.66
N LEU A 118 -5.50 -3.50 12.72
CA LEU A 118 -4.05 -3.37 12.58
C LEU A 118 -3.65 -1.92 12.31
N ILE A 119 -4.29 -1.25 11.34
CA ILE A 119 -4.00 0.15 11.01
C ILE A 119 -4.18 1.04 12.23
N GLU A 120 -5.30 0.90 12.93
CA GLU A 120 -5.58 1.70 14.13
C GLU A 120 -4.56 1.43 15.24
N THR A 121 -4.14 0.19 15.41
CA THR A 121 -3.14 -0.21 16.41
C THR A 121 -1.76 0.36 16.10
N PHE A 122 -1.30 0.24 14.85
CA PHE A 122 -0.03 0.82 14.41
C PHE A 122 -0.05 2.34 14.56
N TYR A 123 -1.10 2.98 14.08
CA TYR A 123 -1.22 4.44 14.13
C TYR A 123 -1.22 4.96 15.58
N SER A 124 -2.01 4.33 16.46
CA SER A 124 -2.10 4.71 17.87
C SER A 124 -0.77 4.52 18.62
N ALA A 125 0.06 3.56 18.20
CA ALA A 125 1.37 3.32 18.76
C ALA A 125 2.46 4.25 18.19
N GLY A 126 2.12 5.18 17.31
CA GLY A 126 3.08 6.05 16.64
C GLY A 126 3.93 5.36 15.60
N LYS A 127 3.50 4.19 15.12
CA LYS A 127 4.22 3.43 14.09
C LYS A 127 3.77 3.85 12.69
N PRO A 128 4.70 3.96 11.72
CA PRO A 128 4.35 4.35 10.35
C PRO A 128 3.33 3.43 9.69
N VAL A 129 2.37 4.05 9.01
CA VAL A 129 1.38 3.40 8.16
C VAL A 129 1.52 3.96 6.75
N GLY A 130 1.82 3.11 5.78
CA GLY A 130 2.02 3.50 4.38
C GLY A 130 1.06 2.77 3.44
N ALA A 131 0.60 3.48 2.41
CA ALA A 131 -0.28 2.93 1.38
C ALA A 131 -0.13 3.70 0.07
N VAL A 132 -0.11 2.99 -1.07
CA VAL A 132 0.07 3.61 -2.38
C VAL A 132 -1.03 3.23 -3.36
N CYS A 133 -1.29 4.10 -4.32
CA CYS A 133 -2.20 3.89 -5.45
C CYS A 133 -3.65 3.71 -4.97
N HIS A 134 -4.24 2.51 -5.10
CA HIS A 134 -5.57 2.21 -4.58
C HIS A 134 -5.55 1.77 -3.11
N ALA A 135 -4.37 1.43 -2.57
CA ALA A 135 -4.27 0.94 -1.20
C ALA A 135 -4.70 1.97 -0.11
N PRO A 136 -4.63 3.31 -0.31
CA PRO A 136 -5.24 4.22 0.65
C PRO A 136 -6.73 3.97 0.93
N ALA A 137 -7.42 3.19 0.09
CA ALA A 137 -8.76 2.70 0.38
C ALA A 137 -8.86 1.91 1.70
N VAL A 138 -7.76 1.33 2.19
CA VAL A 138 -7.72 0.62 3.49
C VAL A 138 -7.97 1.55 4.67
N LEU A 139 -7.86 2.86 4.47
CA LEU A 139 -8.15 3.88 5.49
C LEU A 139 -9.65 4.20 5.60
N HIS A 140 -10.48 3.56 4.79
CA HIS A 140 -11.92 3.81 4.66
C HIS A 140 -12.66 3.83 6.00
N HIS A 141 -12.37 2.86 6.88
CA HIS A 141 -13.01 2.74 8.20
C HIS A 141 -12.05 3.02 9.37
N ALA A 142 -10.79 3.40 9.10
CA ALA A 142 -9.79 3.56 10.14
C ALA A 142 -10.03 4.84 10.96
N MET A 143 -10.13 4.68 12.28
CA MET A 143 -10.44 5.73 13.23
C MET A 143 -9.29 5.96 14.20
N PHE A 144 -9.15 7.20 14.66
CA PHE A 144 -8.24 7.59 15.71
C PHE A 144 -8.90 8.67 16.58
N ASN A 145 -8.98 8.43 17.89
CA ASN A 145 -9.65 9.36 18.82
C ASN A 145 -11.09 9.72 18.40
N GLY A 146 -11.84 8.74 17.87
CA GLY A 146 -13.23 8.93 17.49
C GLY A 146 -13.47 9.61 16.15
N GLU A 147 -12.41 9.89 15.38
CA GLU A 147 -12.48 10.52 14.07
C GLU A 147 -11.72 9.71 13.02
N PRO A 148 -12.02 9.87 11.71
CA PRO A 148 -11.21 9.24 10.67
C PRO A 148 -9.73 9.61 10.82
N ILE A 149 -8.85 8.61 10.64
CA ILE A 149 -7.39 8.83 10.71
C ILE A 149 -6.97 9.95 9.73
N VAL A 150 -7.57 9.98 8.55
CA VAL A 150 -7.19 10.95 7.49
C VAL A 150 -7.72 12.37 7.74
N LYS A 151 -8.62 12.56 8.70
CA LYS A 151 -9.21 13.88 8.96
C LYS A 151 -8.13 14.89 9.32
N GLY A 152 -8.07 15.98 8.55
CA GLY A 152 -7.08 17.04 8.72
C GLY A 152 -5.67 16.67 8.25
N LYS A 153 -5.46 15.50 7.68
CA LYS A 153 -4.16 15.04 7.18
C LYS A 153 -3.99 15.35 5.70
N ARG A 154 -2.77 15.70 5.33
CA ARG A 154 -2.36 15.75 3.92
C ARG A 154 -2.23 14.31 3.42
N VAL A 155 -2.95 13.98 2.35
CA VAL A 155 -3.00 12.63 1.80
C VAL A 155 -3.05 12.66 0.29
N THR A 156 -2.62 11.56 -0.33
CA THR A 156 -2.80 11.31 -1.76
C THR A 156 -3.19 9.85 -1.99
N GLY A 157 -3.49 9.52 -3.21
CA GLY A 157 -3.83 8.19 -3.68
C GLY A 157 -4.18 8.25 -5.15
N PHE A 158 -4.66 7.15 -5.70
CA PHE A 158 -5.03 7.10 -7.11
C PHE A 158 -6.10 8.15 -7.40
N THR A 159 -5.82 9.01 -8.40
CA THR A 159 -6.67 10.17 -8.67
C THR A 159 -7.88 9.80 -9.52
N ASN A 160 -8.90 10.66 -9.50
CA ASN A 160 -10.07 10.47 -10.35
C ASN A 160 -9.70 10.47 -11.83
N SER A 161 -8.78 11.33 -12.25
CA SER A 161 -8.33 11.36 -13.65
C SER A 161 -7.54 10.11 -14.04
N GLU A 162 -6.74 9.56 -13.13
CA GLU A 162 -6.05 8.29 -13.37
C GLU A 162 -7.05 7.12 -13.47
N GLU A 163 -8.08 7.07 -12.61
CA GLU A 163 -9.11 6.04 -12.68
C GLU A 163 -9.92 6.12 -13.99
N GLU A 164 -10.23 7.33 -14.44
CA GLU A 164 -10.89 7.56 -15.73
C GLU A 164 -10.00 7.11 -16.89
N ALA A 165 -8.70 7.38 -16.81
CA ALA A 165 -7.75 6.98 -17.85
C ALA A 165 -7.67 5.45 -18.02
N VAL A 166 -7.84 4.68 -16.95
CA VAL A 166 -7.91 3.21 -17.00
C VAL A 166 -9.34 2.68 -17.18
N GLN A 167 -10.32 3.57 -17.33
CA GLN A 167 -11.73 3.24 -17.62
C GLN A 167 -12.40 2.42 -16.51
N LEU A 168 -12.08 2.68 -15.25
CA LEU A 168 -12.61 1.93 -14.12
C LEU A 168 -13.43 2.78 -13.13
N THR A 169 -13.68 4.05 -13.46
CA THR A 169 -14.46 4.97 -12.63
C THR A 169 -15.81 4.38 -12.20
N GLU A 170 -16.53 3.73 -13.12
CA GLU A 170 -17.85 3.14 -12.86
C GLU A 170 -17.77 1.72 -12.27
N ILE A 171 -16.58 1.13 -12.19
CA ILE A 171 -16.38 -0.25 -11.74
C ILE A 171 -15.96 -0.31 -10.27
N VAL A 172 -15.11 0.63 -9.81
CA VAL A 172 -14.63 0.64 -8.43
C VAL A 172 -15.79 0.92 -7.44
N PRO A 173 -15.73 0.35 -6.22
CA PRO A 173 -16.79 0.57 -5.23
C PRO A 173 -16.92 2.03 -4.81
N PHE A 174 -15.82 2.77 -4.83
CA PHE A 174 -15.75 4.22 -4.63
C PHE A 174 -14.45 4.74 -5.25
N LEU A 175 -14.36 6.04 -5.49
CA LEU A 175 -13.14 6.69 -5.94
C LEU A 175 -12.26 7.00 -4.73
N VAL A 176 -11.00 6.61 -4.78
CA VAL A 176 -10.04 6.84 -3.67
C VAL A 176 -9.92 8.32 -3.35
N GLU A 177 -9.77 9.17 -4.36
CA GLU A 177 -9.68 10.62 -4.19
C GLU A 177 -10.92 11.18 -3.47
N ASP A 178 -12.10 10.81 -3.92
CA ASP A 178 -13.36 11.28 -3.33
C ASP A 178 -13.54 10.79 -1.90
N GLU A 179 -13.19 9.54 -1.63
CA GLU A 179 -13.35 8.95 -0.30
C GLU A 179 -12.41 9.61 0.73
N LEU A 180 -11.15 9.83 0.37
CA LEU A 180 -10.21 10.51 1.26
C LEU A 180 -10.66 11.93 1.57
N LYS A 181 -11.22 12.64 0.58
CA LYS A 181 -11.83 13.96 0.79
C LYS A 181 -13.05 13.88 1.71
N ARG A 182 -13.92 12.90 1.49
CA ARG A 182 -15.13 12.71 2.32
C ARG A 182 -14.77 12.47 3.79
N LEU A 183 -13.69 11.76 4.05
CA LEU A 183 -13.19 11.48 5.40
C LEU A 183 -12.49 12.71 6.04
N GLY A 184 -12.43 13.83 5.35
CA GLY A 184 -11.84 15.08 5.86
C GLY A 184 -10.35 15.25 5.55
N GLY A 185 -9.78 14.41 4.68
CA GLY A 185 -8.40 14.53 4.24
C GLY A 185 -8.18 15.72 3.30
N HIS A 186 -7.00 16.34 3.40
CA HIS A 186 -6.52 17.34 2.45
C HIS A 186 -5.81 16.61 1.31
N PHE A 187 -6.56 16.29 0.27
CA PHE A 187 -6.04 15.53 -0.87
C PHE A 187 -5.18 16.42 -1.76
N GLU A 188 -3.95 15.99 -2.01
CA GLU A 188 -3.00 16.63 -2.91
C GLU A 188 -2.61 15.66 -4.02
N LYS A 189 -2.34 16.19 -5.20
CA LYS A 189 -1.96 15.39 -6.36
C LYS A 189 -1.06 16.16 -7.30
N VAL A 190 -0.32 15.43 -8.12
CA VAL A 190 0.44 15.93 -9.27
C VAL A 190 -0.18 15.39 -10.57
N ALA A 191 0.38 15.74 -11.72
CA ALA A 191 -0.07 15.22 -13.00
C ALA A 191 -0.15 13.69 -12.98
N ASP A 192 -1.08 13.13 -13.76
CA ASP A 192 -1.28 11.69 -13.85
C ASP A 192 0.02 10.94 -14.14
N TRP A 193 0.20 9.82 -13.44
CA TRP A 193 1.32 8.88 -13.59
C TRP A 193 2.68 9.43 -13.13
N GLN A 194 2.75 10.65 -12.60
CA GLN A 194 3.99 11.19 -12.03
C GLN A 194 4.16 10.70 -10.60
N PRO A 195 5.40 10.46 -10.14
CA PRO A 195 5.65 10.04 -8.75
C PRO A 195 5.30 11.16 -7.78
N PHE A 196 4.53 10.81 -6.75
CA PHE A 196 4.16 11.74 -5.69
C PHE A 196 3.83 10.95 -4.42
N ALA A 197 4.53 11.26 -3.34
CA ALA A 197 4.30 10.69 -2.02
C ALA A 197 4.22 11.81 -0.98
N ILE A 198 3.33 11.64 -0.01
CA ILE A 198 3.12 12.60 1.09
C ILE A 198 3.38 11.88 2.41
N VAL A 199 4.05 12.58 3.32
CA VAL A 199 4.17 12.21 4.72
C VAL A 199 3.46 13.26 5.56
N ASP A 200 2.52 12.82 6.38
CA ASP A 200 1.91 13.67 7.40
C ASP A 200 1.95 12.92 8.74
N GLY A 201 2.84 13.36 9.63
CA GLY A 201 3.15 12.61 10.84
C GLY A 201 3.79 11.27 10.48
N HIS A 202 3.12 10.18 10.83
CA HIS A 202 3.55 8.82 10.49
C HIS A 202 2.60 8.12 9.50
N LEU A 203 1.76 8.89 8.81
CA LEU A 203 0.94 8.41 7.69
C LEU A 203 1.64 8.76 6.37
N ILE A 204 1.91 7.75 5.55
CA ILE A 204 2.56 7.89 4.24
C ILE A 204 1.58 7.43 3.17
N THR A 205 1.32 8.27 2.18
CA THR A 205 0.49 7.91 1.04
C THR A 205 1.20 8.24 -0.27
N GLY A 206 1.00 7.40 -1.28
CA GLY A 206 1.53 7.59 -2.63
C GLY A 206 0.42 7.55 -3.68
N GLN A 207 0.56 8.34 -4.74
CA GLN A 207 -0.51 8.57 -5.71
C GLN A 207 -0.75 7.39 -6.64
N ASN A 208 0.31 6.74 -7.12
CA ASN A 208 0.25 5.78 -8.24
C ASN A 208 1.43 4.81 -8.18
N PRO A 209 1.55 3.85 -9.11
CA PRO A 209 2.67 2.89 -9.10
C PRO A 209 4.05 3.55 -9.11
N ALA A 210 4.22 4.68 -9.82
CA ALA A 210 5.48 5.41 -9.89
C ALA A 210 5.90 6.03 -8.54
N SER A 211 4.98 6.10 -7.57
CA SER A 211 5.22 6.67 -6.24
C SER A 211 5.74 5.64 -5.22
N SER A 212 5.83 4.37 -5.60
CA SER A 212 6.07 3.27 -4.65
C SER A 212 7.44 3.35 -3.96
N THR A 213 8.50 3.61 -4.71
CA THR A 213 9.84 3.77 -4.14
C THR A 213 9.91 4.98 -3.19
N ALA A 214 9.37 6.12 -3.61
CA ALA A 214 9.37 7.33 -2.79
C ALA A 214 8.63 7.12 -1.46
N ALA A 215 7.45 6.49 -1.50
CA ALA A 215 6.68 6.18 -0.30
C ALA A 215 7.45 5.25 0.65
N ALA A 216 8.09 4.22 0.11
CA ALA A 216 8.90 3.29 0.89
C ALA A 216 10.11 3.97 1.53
N GLN A 217 10.79 4.85 0.78
CA GLN A 217 11.92 5.63 1.30
C GLN A 217 11.49 6.54 2.45
N GLU A 218 10.33 7.18 2.36
CA GLU A 218 9.79 8.02 3.43
C GLU A 218 9.49 7.19 4.68
N LEU A 219 8.98 5.98 4.53
CA LEU A 219 8.74 5.07 5.66
C LEU A 219 10.06 4.72 6.35
N ILE A 220 11.09 4.37 5.59
CA ILE A 220 12.43 4.08 6.15
C ILE A 220 12.98 5.28 6.92
N LYS A 221 12.83 6.49 6.41
CA LYS A 221 13.27 7.71 7.11
C LYS A 221 12.60 7.85 8.49
N LEU A 222 11.31 7.53 8.59
CA LEU A 222 10.60 7.58 9.87
C LEU A 222 11.10 6.54 10.87
N LEU A 223 11.61 5.40 10.39
CA LEU A 223 12.15 4.32 11.23
C LEU A 223 13.62 4.50 11.58
N THR A 224 14.33 5.37 10.87
CA THR A 224 15.75 5.60 11.07
C THR A 224 15.94 6.87 11.91
N PRO A 225 16.54 6.78 13.15
CA PRO A 225 16.78 7.97 13.96
C PRO A 225 17.72 8.94 13.21
N PRO A 226 17.54 10.28 13.36
CA PRO A 226 18.48 11.23 12.80
C PRO A 226 19.87 10.97 13.40
N ASN A 227 20.91 10.96 12.53
CA ASN A 227 22.30 10.87 12.98
C ASN A 227 22.62 12.05 13.91
N VAL A 228 23.00 11.76 15.16
CA VAL A 228 23.39 12.74 16.19
C VAL A 228 24.73 13.44 15.85
N SER A 229 25.30 13.21 14.67
CA SER A 229 26.61 13.73 14.27
C SER A 229 26.56 15.02 13.44
N GLU A 230 25.41 15.68 13.34
CA GLU A 230 25.25 16.97 12.67
C GLU A 230 24.68 18.07 13.59
N ILE A 231 25.15 18.13 14.86
CA ILE A 231 24.95 19.29 15.74
C ILE A 231 26.31 19.87 16.11
#